data_ae24c3018f0ecaf5eb19f6d7f15c1123
#
_entry.id   ae24c3018f0ecaf5eb19f6d7f15c1123
#
_cell.length_a   1.000
_cell.length_b   1.000
_cell.length_c   1.000
_cell.angle_alpha   90.00
_cell.angle_beta   90.00
_cell.angle_gamma   90.00
#
_symmetry.space_group_name_H-M   'P 1'
#
loop_
_entity.id
_entity.type
_entity.pdbx_description
1 polymer ?
#
loop_
_entity_poly.entity_id
_entity_poly.type
_entity_poly.pdbx_seq_one_letter_code
_entity_poly.pdbx_strand_id
1 'polypeptide(L)'
;MRRKPPSGRAQPRAAAKRASTIERTGSPAGDLGRTARRLRERQNLTLADVAQRAGISSAMLSRLETGRVSPSLETIVALAQALGVTASVLLQRVGADDGGAQLVRAGEGLETARSGTRRGHVYYLLAAQRGPRKVFEPFLVTMNDRSEVFPGFQHPGVEFIHMLAGIMHYRHGRHTYVLRPGDTLTFNGDVPHGPERLEKVPIRMLSIIIYGNGEDAE
;
A
#
# COMPACT_ATOMS: atom_id res chain seq x y z
N MET A 1 37.95 13.22 53.87
CA MET A 1 37.75 13.68 52.49
C MET A 1 37.08 12.60 51.64
N ARG A 2 35.79 12.70 51.41
CA ARG A 2 35.02 11.74 50.62
C ARG A 2 34.75 12.37 49.26
N ARG A 3 35.24 11.78 48.15
CA ARG A 3 34.97 12.23 46.78
C ARG A 3 33.69 11.59 46.29
N LYS A 4 32.79 12.42 45.80
CA LYS A 4 31.49 12.10 45.20
C LYS A 4 31.71 11.71 43.74
N PRO A 5 31.08 10.63 43.18
CA PRO A 5 31.17 10.34 41.77
C PRO A 5 30.19 11.20 40.97
N PRO A 6 30.47 11.54 39.69
CA PRO A 6 29.59 12.33 38.85
C PRO A 6 28.47 11.45 38.27
N SER A 7 27.24 11.90 38.46
CA SER A 7 26.03 11.36 37.82
C SER A 7 25.92 11.89 36.41
N GLY A 8 26.30 11.09 35.43
CA GLY A 8 26.04 11.35 34.00
C GLY A 8 24.82 10.58 33.53
N ARG A 9 23.62 11.17 33.62
CA ARG A 9 22.45 10.66 32.92
C ARG A 9 22.60 11.00 31.43
N ALA A 10 22.88 10.00 30.61
CA ALA A 10 22.76 10.12 29.17
C ALA A 10 21.27 10.18 28.80
N GLN A 11 20.82 11.32 28.32
CA GLN A 11 19.52 11.47 27.69
C GLN A 11 19.55 10.75 26.35
N PRO A 12 18.51 9.98 25.96
CA PRO A 12 18.41 9.42 24.63
C PRO A 12 18.20 10.55 23.64
N ARG A 13 19.13 10.72 22.72
CA ARG A 13 19.02 11.60 21.56
C ARG A 13 17.78 11.20 20.76
N ALA A 14 16.81 12.09 20.68
CA ALA A 14 15.69 11.98 19.78
C ALA A 14 16.23 11.73 18.36
N ALA A 15 15.84 10.61 17.77
CA ALA A 15 16.10 10.31 16.37
C ALA A 15 15.41 11.38 15.54
N ALA A 16 16.21 12.25 14.94
CA ALA A 16 15.73 13.25 14.01
C ALA A 16 15.01 12.53 12.87
N LYS A 17 13.72 12.80 12.68
CA LYS A 17 12.94 12.44 11.50
C LYS A 17 13.69 12.93 10.27
N ARG A 18 14.44 12.04 9.59
CA ARG A 18 14.93 12.30 8.25
C ARG A 18 13.72 12.28 7.34
N ALA A 19 13.24 13.46 6.94
CA ALA A 19 12.32 13.57 5.83
C ALA A 19 12.99 12.91 4.60
N SER A 20 12.41 11.83 4.11
CA SER A 20 12.87 11.19 2.89
C SER A 20 12.57 12.13 1.73
N THR A 21 13.58 12.85 1.26
CA THR A 21 13.50 13.57 -0.01
C THR A 21 13.48 12.50 -1.10
N ILE A 22 12.30 12.13 -1.56
CA ILE A 22 12.13 11.35 -2.80
C ILE A 22 12.50 12.31 -3.91
N GLU A 23 13.66 12.10 -4.55
CA GLU A 23 14.00 12.77 -5.80
C GLU A 23 12.96 12.36 -6.84
N ARG A 24 12.01 13.24 -7.10
CA ARG A 24 10.93 13.04 -8.05
C ARG A 24 11.44 13.32 -9.45
N THR A 25 11.60 12.31 -10.29
CA THR A 25 12.04 12.41 -11.69
C THR A 25 10.94 12.93 -12.64
N GLY A 26 9.69 13.10 -12.17
CA GLY A 26 8.56 13.62 -12.94
C GLY A 26 7.74 14.67 -12.21
N SER A 27 7.12 15.61 -12.95
CA SER A 27 6.16 16.54 -12.37
C SER A 27 4.76 15.92 -12.31
N PRO A 28 3.93 16.21 -11.29
CA PRO A 28 2.54 15.76 -11.22
C PRO A 28 1.73 16.07 -12.48
N ALA A 29 1.95 17.24 -13.08
CA ALA A 29 1.32 17.63 -14.32
C ALA A 29 1.74 16.75 -15.49
N GLY A 30 3.02 16.36 -15.55
CA GLY A 30 3.55 15.47 -16.58
C GLY A 30 2.98 14.05 -16.45
N ASP A 31 2.82 13.53 -15.23
CA ASP A 31 2.22 12.19 -15.00
C ASP A 31 0.77 12.14 -15.45
N LEU A 32 0.00 13.16 -15.09
CA LEU A 32 -1.39 13.32 -15.51
C LEU A 32 -1.49 13.44 -17.02
N GLY A 33 -0.65 14.29 -17.62
CA GLY A 33 -0.65 14.51 -19.06
C GLY A 33 -0.34 13.23 -19.83
N ARG A 34 0.67 12.47 -19.41
CA ARG A 34 1.00 11.16 -20.01
C ARG A 34 -0.16 10.15 -19.88
N THR A 35 -0.87 10.17 -18.77
CA THR A 35 -2.03 9.29 -18.57
C THR A 35 -3.18 9.67 -19.48
N ALA A 36 -3.51 10.96 -19.59
CA ALA A 36 -4.54 11.48 -20.48
C ALA A 36 -4.24 11.13 -21.96
N ARG A 37 -3.01 11.41 -22.41
CA ARG A 37 -2.57 11.09 -23.76
C ARG A 37 -2.72 9.59 -24.08
N ARG A 38 -2.28 8.71 -23.20
CA ARG A 38 -2.38 7.25 -23.39
C ARG A 38 -3.83 6.79 -23.50
N LEU A 39 -4.74 7.34 -22.67
CA LEU A 39 -6.16 7.01 -22.74
C LEU A 39 -6.77 7.49 -24.05
N ARG A 40 -6.45 8.70 -24.48
CA ARG A 40 -6.90 9.25 -25.77
C ARG A 40 -6.44 8.38 -26.94
N GLU A 41 -5.14 8.05 -26.99
CA GLU A 41 -4.56 7.23 -28.06
C GLU A 41 -5.14 5.81 -28.10
N ARG A 42 -5.39 5.19 -26.94
CA ARG A 42 -6.05 3.87 -26.87
C ARG A 42 -7.48 3.88 -27.41
N GLN A 43 -8.16 5.01 -27.33
CA GLN A 43 -9.51 5.19 -27.85
C GLN A 43 -9.52 5.70 -29.29
N ASN A 44 -8.37 5.85 -29.94
CA ASN A 44 -8.20 6.41 -31.27
C ASN A 44 -8.81 7.82 -31.44
N LEU A 45 -8.83 8.62 -30.37
CA LEU A 45 -9.34 9.99 -30.37
C LEU A 45 -8.24 10.98 -30.77
N THR A 46 -8.63 12.00 -31.55
CA THR A 46 -7.73 13.12 -31.84
C THR A 46 -7.67 14.12 -30.68
N LEU A 47 -6.66 15.00 -30.66
CA LEU A 47 -6.61 16.13 -29.71
C LEU A 47 -7.87 17.03 -29.84
N ALA A 48 -8.38 17.22 -31.07
CA ALA A 48 -9.58 18.02 -31.28
C ALA A 48 -10.82 17.38 -30.66
N ASP A 49 -11.02 16.08 -30.81
CA ASP A 49 -12.15 15.36 -30.26
C ASP A 49 -12.23 15.49 -28.73
N VAL A 50 -11.11 15.23 -28.05
CA VAL A 50 -11.07 15.29 -26.57
C VAL A 50 -11.17 16.74 -26.09
N ALA A 51 -10.48 17.67 -26.73
CA ALA A 51 -10.56 19.11 -26.41
C ALA A 51 -11.98 19.65 -26.50
N GLN A 52 -12.70 19.32 -27.59
CA GLN A 52 -14.09 19.70 -27.79
C GLN A 52 -15.00 19.14 -26.68
N ARG A 53 -14.86 17.84 -26.36
CA ARG A 53 -15.64 17.19 -25.30
C ARG A 53 -15.34 17.75 -23.89
N ALA A 54 -14.08 18.14 -23.65
CA ALA A 54 -13.65 18.70 -22.37
C ALA A 54 -13.88 20.21 -22.26
N GLY A 55 -14.37 20.88 -23.30
CA GLY A 55 -14.57 22.33 -23.30
C GLY A 55 -13.28 23.16 -23.20
N ILE A 56 -12.16 22.63 -23.70
CA ILE A 56 -10.85 23.30 -23.71
C ILE A 56 -10.31 23.41 -25.15
N SER A 57 -9.31 24.27 -25.37
CA SER A 57 -8.67 24.34 -26.70
C SER A 57 -7.73 23.14 -26.93
N SER A 58 -7.57 22.71 -28.19
CA SER A 58 -6.60 21.68 -28.58
C SER A 58 -5.16 22.04 -28.16
N ALA A 59 -4.82 23.35 -28.21
CA ALA A 59 -3.53 23.85 -27.75
C ALA A 59 -3.35 23.69 -26.22
N MET A 60 -4.42 23.88 -25.44
CA MET A 60 -4.41 23.65 -24.00
C MET A 60 -4.22 22.18 -23.70
N LEU A 61 -4.99 21.29 -24.37
CA LEU A 61 -4.86 19.83 -24.20
C LEU A 61 -3.45 19.35 -24.56
N SER A 62 -2.87 19.82 -25.67
CA SER A 62 -1.50 19.48 -26.07
C SER A 62 -0.47 19.89 -25.00
N ARG A 63 -0.59 21.09 -24.42
CA ARG A 63 0.28 21.55 -23.34
C ARG A 63 0.09 20.72 -22.07
N LEU A 64 -1.14 20.30 -21.78
CA LEU A 64 -1.47 19.43 -20.66
C LEU A 64 -0.85 18.04 -20.85
N GLU A 65 -1.03 17.42 -22.01
CA GLU A 65 -0.47 16.09 -22.34
C GLU A 65 1.07 16.07 -22.31
N THR A 66 1.71 17.22 -22.57
CA THR A 66 3.17 17.37 -22.48
C THR A 66 3.66 17.85 -21.11
N GLY A 67 2.76 18.00 -20.13
CA GLY A 67 3.12 18.42 -18.77
C GLY A 67 3.59 19.87 -18.63
N ARG A 68 3.34 20.71 -19.62
CA ARG A 68 3.75 22.12 -19.65
C ARG A 68 2.82 23.05 -18.85
N VAL A 69 1.63 22.55 -18.48
CA VAL A 69 0.65 23.26 -17.66
C VAL A 69 0.07 22.33 -16.62
N SER A 70 -0.23 22.87 -15.45
CA SER A 70 -0.98 22.16 -14.41
C SER A 70 -2.46 22.48 -14.58
N PRO A 71 -3.32 21.47 -14.81
CA PRO A 71 -4.76 21.70 -14.91
C PRO A 71 -5.38 22.01 -13.54
N SER A 72 -6.48 22.78 -13.54
CA SER A 72 -7.34 22.92 -12.37
C SER A 72 -8.12 21.62 -12.13
N LEU A 73 -8.74 21.49 -10.94
CA LEU A 73 -9.57 20.33 -10.62
C LEU A 73 -10.74 20.18 -11.58
N GLU A 74 -11.36 21.32 -11.97
CA GLU A 74 -12.46 21.34 -12.94
C GLU A 74 -12.00 20.81 -14.30
N THR A 75 -10.80 21.20 -14.75
CA THR A 75 -10.21 20.71 -15.99
C THR A 75 -9.93 19.20 -15.92
N ILE A 76 -9.46 18.69 -14.76
CA ILE A 76 -9.25 17.25 -14.57
C ILE A 76 -10.57 16.49 -14.68
N VAL A 77 -11.64 16.98 -14.05
CA VAL A 77 -12.97 16.36 -14.10
C VAL A 77 -13.53 16.39 -15.53
N ALA A 78 -13.46 17.52 -16.22
CA ALA A 78 -13.91 17.64 -17.61
C ALA A 78 -13.15 16.71 -18.56
N LEU A 79 -11.83 16.60 -18.37
CA LEU A 79 -10.98 15.70 -19.16
C LEU A 79 -11.31 14.23 -18.90
N ALA A 80 -11.56 13.86 -17.66
CA ALA A 80 -11.96 12.51 -17.28
C ALA A 80 -13.30 12.14 -17.94
N GLN A 81 -14.28 13.03 -17.89
CA GLN A 81 -15.58 12.85 -18.56
C GLN A 81 -15.41 12.72 -20.09
N ALA A 82 -14.59 13.57 -20.71
CA ALA A 82 -14.31 13.53 -22.15
C ALA A 82 -13.68 12.20 -22.60
N LEU A 83 -12.89 11.58 -21.72
CA LEU A 83 -12.24 10.29 -21.93
C LEU A 83 -13.06 9.09 -21.42
N GLY A 84 -14.27 9.31 -20.87
CA GLY A 84 -15.12 8.22 -20.36
C GLY A 84 -14.54 7.48 -19.16
N VAL A 85 -13.75 8.14 -18.33
CA VAL A 85 -13.11 7.56 -17.12
C VAL A 85 -13.41 8.42 -15.89
N THR A 86 -13.08 7.91 -14.71
CA THR A 86 -13.13 8.72 -13.47
C THR A 86 -11.88 9.59 -13.32
N ALA A 87 -11.97 10.70 -12.60
CA ALA A 87 -10.81 11.55 -12.29
C ALA A 87 -9.71 10.78 -11.55
N SER A 88 -10.06 9.79 -10.73
CA SER A 88 -9.11 8.91 -10.05
C SER A 88 -8.22 8.11 -11.02
N VAL A 89 -8.75 7.71 -12.17
CA VAL A 89 -7.97 7.02 -13.22
C VAL A 89 -6.92 7.94 -13.82
N LEU A 90 -7.25 9.22 -14.06
CA LEU A 90 -6.27 10.22 -14.52
C LEU A 90 -5.17 10.47 -13.49
N LEU A 91 -5.54 10.49 -12.21
CA LEU A 91 -4.62 10.78 -11.10
C LEU A 91 -3.83 9.56 -10.62
N GLN A 92 -4.18 8.36 -11.05
CA GLN A 92 -3.62 7.09 -10.58
C GLN A 92 -2.08 7.04 -10.61
N ARG A 93 -1.46 7.67 -11.59
CA ARG A 93 0.00 7.70 -11.78
C ARG A 93 0.66 8.99 -11.34
N VAL A 94 -0.11 9.97 -10.85
CA VAL A 94 0.44 11.23 -10.38
C VAL A 94 1.32 10.99 -9.16
N GLY A 95 2.61 11.30 -9.30
CA GLY A 95 3.63 11.07 -8.28
C GLY A 95 4.02 9.61 -8.09
N ALA A 96 3.72 8.72 -9.07
CA ALA A 96 4.37 7.42 -9.17
C ALA A 96 5.73 7.60 -9.87
N ASP A 97 6.76 6.97 -9.34
CA ASP A 97 8.06 6.94 -10.00
C ASP A 97 7.98 6.24 -11.37
N ASP A 98 8.85 6.61 -12.30
CA ASP A 98 8.95 5.97 -13.60
C ASP A 98 9.24 4.46 -13.40
N GLY A 99 8.24 3.62 -13.73
CA GLY A 99 8.34 2.17 -13.55
C GLY A 99 7.48 1.62 -12.41
N GLY A 100 6.79 2.47 -11.60
CA GLY A 100 5.86 2.04 -10.56
C GLY A 100 6.50 1.38 -9.35
N ALA A 101 7.83 1.50 -9.18
CA ALA A 101 8.52 1.02 -7.99
C ALA A 101 8.14 1.84 -6.76
N GLN A 102 7.95 1.17 -5.63
CA GLN A 102 7.70 1.80 -4.34
C GLN A 102 8.74 1.29 -3.35
N LEU A 103 9.53 2.20 -2.80
CA LEU A 103 10.46 1.89 -1.72
C LEU A 103 9.84 2.30 -0.38
N VAL A 104 9.66 1.33 0.51
CA VAL A 104 9.37 1.55 1.93
C VAL A 104 10.60 1.12 2.72
N ARG A 105 11.24 2.05 3.40
CA ARG A 105 12.44 1.76 4.20
C ARG A 105 12.08 1.02 5.48
N ALA A 106 13.06 0.35 6.06
CA ALA A 106 12.87 -0.36 7.33
C ALA A 106 12.34 0.61 8.42
N GLY A 107 11.22 0.24 9.04
CA GLY A 107 10.55 1.06 10.05
C GLY A 107 9.66 2.19 9.53
N GLU A 108 9.52 2.37 8.22
CA GLU A 108 8.69 3.40 7.60
C GLU A 108 7.34 2.86 7.06
N GLY A 109 7.06 1.58 7.26
CA GLY A 109 5.75 1.00 6.94
C GLY A 109 4.62 1.74 7.68
N LEU A 110 3.49 1.97 7.00
CA LEU A 110 2.33 2.60 7.62
C LEU A 110 1.69 1.64 8.62
N GLU A 111 1.71 2.04 9.90
CA GLU A 111 0.99 1.28 10.93
C GLU A 111 -0.51 1.35 10.65
N THR A 112 -1.15 0.19 10.62
CA THR A 112 -2.58 0.07 10.34
C THR A 112 -3.22 -0.91 11.32
N ALA A 113 -4.50 -0.69 11.64
CA ALA A 113 -5.30 -1.63 12.40
C ALA A 113 -6.16 -2.47 11.45
N ARG A 114 -6.18 -3.79 11.64
CA ARG A 114 -7.14 -4.65 10.95
C ARG A 114 -8.37 -4.92 11.82
N SER A 115 -9.53 -4.97 11.18
CA SER A 115 -10.78 -5.34 11.86
C SER A 115 -10.64 -6.72 12.50
N GLY A 116 -11.01 -6.83 13.79
CA GLY A 116 -10.89 -8.06 14.57
C GLY A 116 -9.69 -8.09 15.54
N THR A 117 -8.69 -7.23 15.38
CA THR A 117 -7.58 -7.12 16.33
C THR A 117 -7.93 -6.15 17.47
N ARG A 118 -8.03 -6.67 18.70
CA ARG A 118 -8.35 -5.83 19.87
C ARG A 118 -7.11 -5.33 20.59
N ARG A 119 -6.02 -6.09 20.67
CA ARG A 119 -4.76 -5.68 21.34
C ARG A 119 -3.54 -6.40 20.79
N GLY A 120 -2.46 -5.63 20.59
CA GLY A 120 -1.08 -6.15 20.48
C GLY A 120 -0.63 -6.64 19.12
N HIS A 121 -1.49 -6.76 18.13
CA HIS A 121 -1.07 -7.01 16.75
C HIS A 121 -0.73 -5.67 16.10
N VAL A 122 0.48 -5.53 15.64
CA VAL A 122 0.93 -4.35 14.90
C VAL A 122 1.16 -4.76 13.46
N TYR A 123 0.42 -4.13 12.57
CA TYR A 123 0.50 -4.34 11.12
C TYR A 123 1.17 -3.13 10.48
N TYR A 124 2.28 -3.33 9.82
CA TYR A 124 2.93 -2.31 9.01
C TYR A 124 2.69 -2.61 7.54
N LEU A 125 1.91 -1.78 6.86
CA LEU A 125 1.69 -1.88 5.41
C LEU A 125 2.99 -1.53 4.69
N LEU A 126 3.53 -2.47 3.92
CA LEU A 126 4.83 -2.34 3.25
C LEU A 126 4.72 -1.78 1.83
N ALA A 127 3.52 -1.83 1.24
CA ALA A 127 3.24 -1.19 -0.05
C ALA A 127 1.77 -0.78 -0.10
N ALA A 128 1.51 0.44 -0.57
CA ALA A 128 0.16 0.91 -0.83
C ALA A 128 -0.10 0.90 -2.33
N GLN A 129 -1.04 0.08 -2.78
CA GLN A 129 -1.47 0.12 -4.17
C GLN A 129 -2.26 1.40 -4.45
N ARG A 130 -1.89 2.07 -5.52
CA ARG A 130 -2.60 3.24 -6.02
C ARG A 130 -3.62 2.77 -7.07
N GLY A 131 -4.89 2.99 -6.82
CA GLY A 131 -5.96 2.67 -7.76
C GLY A 131 -7.22 2.12 -7.09
N PRO A 132 -8.31 2.00 -7.85
CA PRO A 132 -9.61 1.59 -7.32
C PRO A 132 -9.68 0.09 -6.98
N ARG A 133 -8.72 -0.71 -7.45
CA ARG A 133 -8.68 -2.16 -7.20
C ARG A 133 -7.44 -2.50 -6.36
N LYS A 134 -7.66 -3.09 -5.21
CA LYS A 134 -6.61 -3.73 -4.44
C LYS A 134 -6.28 -5.06 -5.11
N VAL A 135 -5.01 -5.26 -5.49
CA VAL A 135 -4.54 -6.53 -6.05
C VAL A 135 -3.80 -7.33 -4.98
N PHE A 136 -3.01 -6.67 -4.13
CA PHE A 136 -2.34 -7.31 -3.01
C PHE A 136 -2.10 -6.31 -1.88
N GLU A 137 -1.98 -6.79 -0.65
CA GLU A 137 -1.60 -6.00 0.54
C GLU A 137 -0.50 -6.75 1.30
N PRO A 138 0.76 -6.28 1.26
CA PRO A 138 1.85 -6.86 2.03
C PRO A 138 1.98 -6.18 3.39
N PHE A 139 1.99 -6.97 4.45
CA PHE A 139 2.14 -6.52 5.82
C PHE A 139 3.35 -7.17 6.49
N LEU A 140 4.12 -6.38 7.23
CA LEU A 140 4.95 -6.90 8.31
C LEU A 140 4.09 -6.92 9.58
N VAL A 141 3.81 -8.10 10.09
CA VAL A 141 3.01 -8.29 11.29
C VAL A 141 3.94 -8.61 12.46
N THR A 142 3.72 -7.92 13.58
CA THR A 142 4.44 -8.18 14.84
C THR A 142 3.43 -8.44 15.96
N MET A 143 3.66 -9.50 16.75
CA MET A 143 2.89 -9.84 17.94
C MET A 143 3.85 -10.13 19.09
N ASN A 144 3.46 -9.73 20.31
CA ASN A 144 4.23 -9.94 21.54
C ASN A 144 3.38 -10.70 22.56
N ASP A 145 3.88 -10.87 23.79
CA ASP A 145 3.23 -11.58 24.89
C ASP A 145 1.88 -10.99 25.33
N ARG A 146 1.61 -9.71 24.98
CA ARG A 146 0.35 -9.02 25.27
C ARG A 146 -0.65 -9.07 24.13
N SER A 147 -0.27 -9.70 23.01
CA SER A 147 -1.14 -9.81 21.84
C SER A 147 -2.24 -10.83 22.07
N GLU A 148 -3.48 -10.43 21.82
CA GLU A 148 -4.61 -11.35 21.85
C GLU A 148 -4.55 -12.28 20.63
N VAL A 149 -4.84 -13.55 20.84
CA VAL A 149 -5.02 -14.50 19.74
C VAL A 149 -6.42 -14.38 19.18
N PHE A 150 -6.54 -14.39 17.85
CA PHE A 150 -7.82 -14.32 17.17
C PHE A 150 -7.82 -15.22 15.93
N PRO A 151 -8.33 -16.45 16.06
CA PRO A 151 -8.32 -17.43 14.97
C PRO A 151 -9.54 -17.31 14.02
N GLY A 152 -10.18 -16.16 13.95
CA GLY A 152 -11.44 -15.95 13.25
C GLY A 152 -11.40 -14.87 12.16
N PHE A 153 -10.22 -14.49 11.65
CA PHE A 153 -10.11 -13.59 10.50
C PHE A 153 -10.71 -14.24 9.25
N GLN A 154 -11.38 -13.43 8.44
CA GLN A 154 -11.85 -13.80 7.10
C GLN A 154 -11.70 -12.62 6.17
N HIS A 155 -11.31 -12.87 4.94
CA HIS A 155 -11.21 -11.87 3.87
C HIS A 155 -11.23 -12.55 2.49
N PRO A 156 -11.63 -11.86 1.42
CA PRO A 156 -11.53 -12.43 0.08
C PRO A 156 -10.07 -12.63 -0.34
N GLY A 157 -9.86 -13.57 -1.25
CA GLY A 157 -8.58 -13.84 -1.87
C GLY A 157 -7.70 -14.85 -1.13
N VAL A 158 -6.44 -14.88 -1.50
CA VAL A 158 -5.43 -15.80 -0.97
C VAL A 158 -4.50 -15.04 -0.04
N GLU A 159 -4.18 -15.61 1.12
CA GLU A 159 -3.14 -15.08 2.00
C GLU A 159 -1.90 -15.99 1.97
N PHE A 160 -0.73 -15.35 1.88
CA PHE A 160 0.58 -15.96 2.01
C PHE A 160 1.25 -15.44 3.27
N ILE A 161 1.67 -16.34 4.16
CA ILE A 161 2.43 -16.03 5.37
C ILE A 161 3.84 -16.61 5.24
N HIS A 162 4.85 -15.80 5.60
CA HIS A 162 6.22 -16.26 5.79
C HIS A 162 6.72 -15.84 7.17
N MET A 163 7.15 -16.82 7.97
CA MET A 163 7.62 -16.60 9.34
C MET A 163 9.05 -16.08 9.35
N LEU A 164 9.25 -14.95 10.03
CA LEU A 164 10.57 -14.32 10.20
C LEU A 164 11.16 -14.57 11.59
N ALA A 165 10.31 -14.62 12.65
CA ALA A 165 10.74 -14.86 14.02
C ALA A 165 9.59 -15.38 14.88
N GLY A 166 9.95 -16.08 15.95
CA GLY A 166 8.99 -16.64 16.91
C GLY A 166 8.43 -17.99 16.49
N ILE A 167 7.53 -18.54 17.30
CA ILE A 167 6.80 -19.78 17.02
C ILE A 167 5.35 -19.56 17.38
N MET A 168 4.43 -19.87 16.48
CA MET A 168 3.00 -19.77 16.75
C MET A 168 2.22 -20.96 16.20
N HIS A 169 1.08 -21.23 16.82
CA HIS A 169 0.06 -22.12 16.30
C HIS A 169 -0.93 -21.27 15.54
N TYR A 170 -1.11 -21.58 14.27
CA TYR A 170 -1.98 -20.84 13.35
C TYR A 170 -3.10 -21.74 12.88
N ARG A 171 -4.35 -21.33 13.12
CA ARG A 171 -5.53 -22.09 12.71
C ARG A 171 -5.98 -21.63 11.33
N HIS A 172 -6.38 -22.59 10.50
CA HIS A 172 -7.14 -22.40 9.27
C HIS A 172 -8.25 -23.44 9.18
N GLY A 173 -9.49 -23.00 9.29
CA GLY A 173 -10.66 -23.86 9.42
C GLY A 173 -10.55 -24.81 10.63
N ARG A 174 -10.44 -26.12 10.36
CA ARG A 174 -10.33 -27.16 11.39
C ARG A 174 -8.89 -27.59 11.68
N HIS A 175 -7.91 -27.09 10.93
CA HIS A 175 -6.51 -27.49 11.03
C HIS A 175 -5.68 -26.42 11.73
N THR A 176 -4.76 -26.86 12.57
CA THR A 176 -3.79 -25.99 13.26
C THR A 176 -2.39 -26.37 12.80
N TYR A 177 -1.63 -25.36 12.38
CA TYR A 177 -0.27 -25.46 11.89
C TYR A 177 0.68 -24.83 12.87
N VAL A 178 1.79 -25.50 13.21
CA VAL A 178 2.87 -24.92 14.01
C VAL A 178 3.86 -24.26 13.06
N LEU A 179 3.92 -22.95 13.07
CA LEU A 179 4.79 -22.16 12.19
C LEU A 179 6.04 -21.70 12.94
N ARG A 180 7.21 -21.96 12.35
CA ARG A 180 8.54 -21.61 12.83
C ARG A 180 9.23 -20.66 11.84
N PRO A 181 10.29 -19.95 12.24
CA PRO A 181 11.04 -19.11 11.33
C PRO A 181 11.48 -19.87 10.07
N GLY A 182 11.22 -19.30 8.90
CA GLY A 182 11.45 -19.89 7.60
C GLY A 182 10.26 -20.66 7.01
N ASP A 183 9.27 -21.04 7.83
CA ASP A 183 8.07 -21.71 7.33
C ASP A 183 7.17 -20.73 6.54
N THR A 184 6.44 -21.31 5.58
CA THR A 184 5.42 -20.61 4.81
C THR A 184 4.08 -21.34 4.90
N LEU A 185 2.99 -20.55 4.93
CA LEU A 185 1.63 -21.06 4.85
C LEU A 185 0.86 -20.24 3.82
N THR A 186 0.20 -20.91 2.88
CA THR A 186 -0.67 -20.27 1.89
C THR A 186 -2.06 -20.88 1.98
N PHE A 187 -3.11 -20.02 1.97
CA PHE A 187 -4.48 -20.47 2.16
C PHE A 187 -5.49 -19.47 1.60
N ASN A 188 -6.73 -19.94 1.39
CA ASN A 188 -7.87 -19.09 1.05
C ASN A 188 -8.32 -18.31 2.28
N GLY A 189 -8.39 -16.99 2.15
CA GLY A 189 -8.75 -16.09 3.23
C GLY A 189 -10.24 -16.09 3.62
N ASP A 190 -11.12 -16.66 2.82
CA ASP A 190 -12.54 -16.81 3.09
C ASP A 190 -12.86 -17.88 4.15
N VAL A 191 -11.90 -18.78 4.43
CA VAL A 191 -12.00 -19.73 5.54
C VAL A 191 -11.52 -19.07 6.83
N PRO A 192 -12.24 -19.21 7.99
CA PRO A 192 -11.81 -18.64 9.25
C PRO A 192 -10.38 -19.07 9.63
N HIS A 193 -9.52 -18.08 9.89
CA HIS A 193 -8.10 -18.33 10.14
C HIS A 193 -7.52 -17.32 11.14
N GLY A 194 -6.32 -17.60 11.64
CA GLY A 194 -5.58 -16.68 12.51
C GLY A 194 -4.72 -17.37 13.56
N PRO A 195 -3.96 -16.59 14.35
CA PRO A 195 -3.18 -17.13 15.44
C PRO A 195 -4.09 -17.68 16.54
N GLU A 196 -3.80 -18.89 16.98
CA GLU A 196 -4.51 -19.59 18.07
C GLU A 196 -3.68 -19.60 19.35
N ARG A 197 -2.35 -19.68 19.24
CA ARG A 197 -1.43 -19.63 20.37
C ARG A 197 -0.06 -19.09 19.94
N LEU A 198 0.50 -18.17 20.74
CA LEU A 198 1.87 -17.67 20.58
C LEU A 198 2.77 -18.49 21.51
N GLU A 199 3.62 -19.34 20.93
CA GLU A 199 4.49 -20.24 21.72
C GLU A 199 5.82 -19.58 22.07
N LYS A 200 6.42 -18.86 21.11
CA LYS A 200 7.66 -18.11 21.32
C LYS A 200 7.54 -16.74 20.69
N VAL A 201 7.59 -15.69 21.50
CA VAL A 201 7.49 -14.30 21.09
C VAL A 201 8.86 -13.60 21.09
N PRO A 202 9.05 -12.49 20.34
CA PRO A 202 8.06 -11.88 19.48
C PRO A 202 7.81 -12.69 18.19
N ILE A 203 6.56 -12.73 17.76
CA ILE A 203 6.24 -13.21 16.41
C ILE A 203 6.54 -12.08 15.43
N ARG A 204 7.21 -12.40 14.35
CA ARG A 204 7.34 -11.53 13.19
C ARG A 204 7.09 -12.36 11.94
N MET A 205 6.20 -11.87 11.09
CA MET A 205 5.89 -12.55 9.83
C MET A 205 5.61 -11.53 8.72
N LEU A 206 5.90 -11.92 7.52
CA LEU A 206 5.39 -11.29 6.32
C LEU A 206 4.04 -11.93 5.99
N SER A 207 2.98 -11.13 5.90
CA SER A 207 1.66 -11.55 5.44
C SER A 207 1.34 -10.78 4.16
N ILE A 208 0.97 -11.49 3.10
CA ILE A 208 0.58 -10.89 1.82
C ILE A 208 -0.80 -11.40 1.46
N ILE A 209 -1.77 -10.49 1.40
CA ILE A 209 -3.12 -10.80 0.92
C ILE A 209 -3.16 -10.45 -0.56
N ILE A 210 -3.57 -11.42 -1.37
CA ILE A 210 -3.71 -11.31 -2.81
C ILE A 210 -5.20 -11.39 -3.12
N TYR A 211 -5.76 -10.30 -3.65
CA TYR A 211 -7.17 -10.24 -4.06
C TYR A 211 -7.28 -10.68 -5.52
N GLY A 212 -8.17 -11.60 -5.81
CA GLY A 212 -8.48 -12.01 -7.20
C GLY A 212 -9.00 -10.82 -8.03
N ASN A 213 -8.86 -10.89 -9.32
CA ASN A 213 -9.33 -9.83 -10.25
C ASN A 213 -10.86 -9.68 -10.34
N GLY A 214 -11.63 -10.33 -9.51
CA GLY A 214 -13.09 -10.21 -9.48
C GLY A 214 -13.82 -10.80 -10.70
N GLU A 215 -13.12 -11.54 -11.57
CA GLU A 215 -13.67 -12.21 -12.74
C GLU A 215 -13.97 -13.69 -12.49
N ASP A 216 -13.60 -14.23 -11.33
CA ASP A 216 -13.79 -15.65 -10.97
C ASP A 216 -14.99 -15.86 -10.01
N ALA A 217 -15.98 -14.98 -10.03
CA ALA A 217 -17.26 -15.19 -9.33
C ALA A 217 -18.35 -15.48 -10.37
N GLU A 218 -18.31 -16.67 -10.96
CA GLU A 218 -19.46 -17.38 -11.50
C GLU A 218 -19.85 -18.54 -10.59
#